data_0018dc9aef792b4cda86b12ca81af642
#
_entry.id   0018dc9aef792b4cda86b12ca81af642
#
_cell.length_a   1.000
_cell.length_b   1.000
_cell.length_c   1.000
_cell.angle_alpha   90.00
_cell.angle_beta   90.00
_cell.angle_gamma   90.00
#
_symmetry.space_group_name_H-M   'P 1'
#
loop_
_entity.id
_entity.type
_entity.pdbx_description
1 polymer ?
#
loop_
_entity_poly.entity_id
_entity_poly.type
_entity_poly.pdbx_seq_one_letter_code
_entity_poly.pdbx_strand_id
1 'polypeptide(L)'
;MTATVDQSHQGYAIAAEAETHGLADLFLALHSRLDVRGRISDGTLLPEAMHAETHRRGLDLYTRIDYGVDGTVTAETGPPLNRPAVPVTAAQIRGTIDQLTVYLALARHLVSSGCCALTFAVFDGRRRYDLRFADAPSEVLADIDGPARVCRMWRHRIAGFPADSNGNETTDQGKLWLARLLPTDLMVPVRMEFASEFGTFTADLAELRGGGQYFRLLE
;
A
#
# COMPACT_ATOMS: atom_id res chain seq x y z
N MET A 1 -8.89 4.35 -8.55
CA MET A 1 -8.16 4.77 -7.34
C MET A 1 -7.72 6.22 -7.51
N THR A 2 -7.82 7.02 -6.45
CA THR A 2 -7.28 8.41 -6.44
C THR A 2 -6.21 8.51 -5.36
N ALA A 3 -5.23 9.40 -5.54
CA ALA A 3 -4.18 9.62 -4.56
C ALA A 3 -3.80 11.09 -4.44
N THR A 4 -3.44 11.50 -3.21
CA THR A 4 -2.83 12.78 -2.93
C THR A 4 -1.52 12.53 -2.18
N VAL A 5 -0.43 13.16 -2.62
CA VAL A 5 0.89 13.01 -2.02
C VAL A 5 1.47 14.40 -1.75
N ASP A 6 1.60 14.71 -0.48
CA ASP A 6 2.29 15.92 -0.01
C ASP A 6 3.58 15.52 0.68
N GLN A 7 4.70 16.04 0.17
CA GLN A 7 6.02 15.76 0.73
C GLN A 7 6.82 17.05 0.87
N SER A 8 7.45 17.19 2.02
CA SER A 8 8.43 18.25 2.31
C SER A 8 9.78 17.62 2.68
N HIS A 9 10.77 18.46 3.02
CA HIS A 9 12.05 17.97 3.54
C HIS A 9 11.94 17.26 4.89
N GLN A 10 10.90 17.56 5.68
CA GLN A 10 10.77 17.11 7.07
C GLN A 10 9.60 16.16 7.30
N GLY A 11 8.68 16.05 6.34
CA GLY A 11 7.48 15.23 6.52
C GLY A 11 6.78 14.85 5.24
N TYR A 12 5.83 13.93 5.37
CA TYR A 12 4.97 13.49 4.29
C TYR A 12 3.55 13.23 4.79
N ALA A 13 2.60 13.42 3.89
CA ALA A 13 1.22 12.98 4.05
C ALA A 13 0.75 12.35 2.73
N ILE A 14 0.05 11.23 2.83
CA ILE A 14 -0.51 10.54 1.67
C ILE A 14 -1.96 10.20 2.00
N ALA A 15 -2.87 10.54 1.10
CA ALA A 15 -4.25 10.09 1.12
C ALA A 15 -4.51 9.27 -0.15
N ALA A 16 -5.18 8.14 -0.01
CA ALA A 16 -5.59 7.30 -1.12
C ALA A 16 -7.02 6.82 -0.94
N GLU A 17 -7.80 6.86 -2.02
CA GLU A 17 -9.14 6.30 -2.08
C GLU A 17 -9.20 5.25 -3.19
N ALA A 18 -9.81 4.12 -2.88
CA ALA A 18 -10.01 3.03 -3.83
C ALA A 18 -11.45 2.55 -3.75
N GLU A 19 -12.04 2.33 -4.91
CA GLU A 19 -13.37 1.74 -5.05
C GLU A 19 -13.37 0.68 -6.14
N THR A 20 -14.24 -0.30 -6.00
CA THR A 20 -14.44 -1.33 -7.02
C THR A 20 -15.43 -0.84 -8.07
N HIS A 21 -15.22 -1.26 -9.32
CA HIS A 21 -16.08 -0.96 -10.46
C HIS A 21 -16.39 -2.23 -11.27
N GLY A 22 -17.47 -2.19 -12.03
CA GLY A 22 -17.86 -3.26 -12.95
C GLY A 22 -18.15 -4.58 -12.23
N LEU A 23 -17.68 -5.69 -12.78
CA LEU A 23 -17.94 -7.02 -12.21
C LEU A 23 -17.32 -7.19 -10.81
N ALA A 24 -16.20 -6.56 -10.51
CA ALA A 24 -15.57 -6.61 -9.19
C ALA A 24 -16.48 -6.04 -8.10
N ASP A 25 -17.29 -5.04 -8.41
CA ASP A 25 -18.22 -4.42 -7.46
C ASP A 25 -19.32 -5.39 -7.01
N LEU A 26 -19.80 -6.29 -7.89
CA LEU A 26 -20.76 -7.32 -7.55
C LEU A 26 -20.25 -8.30 -6.48
N PHE A 27 -18.93 -8.50 -6.42
CA PHE A 27 -18.30 -9.45 -5.49
C PHE A 27 -17.66 -8.79 -4.28
N LEU A 28 -17.14 -7.60 -4.42
CA LEU A 28 -16.39 -6.91 -3.37
C LEU A 28 -17.15 -5.74 -2.77
N ALA A 29 -17.85 -4.92 -3.60
CA ALA A 29 -18.54 -3.68 -3.18
C ALA A 29 -17.67 -2.90 -2.19
N LEU A 30 -16.43 -2.59 -2.63
CA LEU A 30 -15.40 -2.02 -1.78
C LEU A 30 -15.25 -0.53 -2.04
N HIS A 31 -15.35 0.27 -1.01
CA HIS A 31 -14.87 1.64 -0.96
C HIS A 31 -13.93 1.78 0.22
N SER A 32 -12.71 2.24 -0.02
CA SER A 32 -11.68 2.35 1.03
C SER A 32 -10.94 3.66 0.92
N ARG A 33 -10.76 4.33 2.06
CA ARG A 33 -9.95 5.53 2.21
C ARG A 33 -8.85 5.28 3.22
N LEU A 34 -7.62 5.63 2.86
CA LEU A 34 -6.45 5.55 3.71
C LEU A 34 -5.77 6.91 3.76
N ASP A 35 -5.45 7.36 4.97
CA ASP A 35 -4.67 8.56 5.22
C ASP A 35 -3.47 8.20 6.09
N VAL A 36 -2.28 8.61 5.70
CA VAL A 36 -1.05 8.43 6.48
C VAL A 36 -0.27 9.73 6.56
N ARG A 37 0.43 9.90 7.69
CA ARG A 37 1.38 10.99 7.87
C ARG A 37 2.62 10.49 8.60
N GLY A 38 3.74 11.15 8.35
CA GLY A 38 4.99 10.83 9.00
C GLY A 38 6.05 11.88 8.78
N ARG A 39 7.19 11.67 9.42
CA ARG A 39 8.37 12.52 9.31
C ARG A 39 9.41 11.89 8.40
N ILE A 40 10.30 12.74 7.90
CA ILE A 40 11.50 12.33 7.17
C ILE A 40 12.70 12.76 8.01
N SER A 41 13.53 11.80 8.41
CA SER A 41 14.76 12.05 9.14
C SER A 41 15.90 11.29 8.47
N ASP A 42 16.94 12.00 8.07
CA ASP A 42 18.12 11.45 7.38
C ASP A 42 17.75 10.54 6.19
N GLY A 43 16.73 10.96 5.44
CA GLY A 43 16.24 10.22 4.28
C GLY A 43 15.31 9.04 4.62
N THR A 44 15.18 8.68 5.90
CA THR A 44 14.32 7.59 6.39
C THR A 44 12.89 8.11 6.62
N LEU A 45 11.90 7.36 6.13
CA LEU A 45 10.50 7.62 6.41
C LEU A 45 10.12 7.03 7.77
N LEU A 46 9.62 7.88 8.64
CA LEU A 46 9.18 7.54 9.99
C LEU A 46 7.67 7.82 10.07
N PRO A 47 6.80 6.79 9.91
CA PRO A 47 5.37 6.99 10.05
C PRO A 47 5.03 7.46 11.45
N GLU A 48 3.98 8.27 11.58
CA GLU A 48 3.45 8.76 12.86
C GLU A 48 2.03 8.27 13.09
N ALA A 49 1.20 8.28 12.03
CA ALA A 49 -0.17 7.83 12.13
C ALA A 49 -0.68 7.33 10.77
N MET A 50 -1.55 6.33 10.83
CA MET A 50 -2.34 5.83 9.71
C MET A 50 -3.79 5.72 10.15
N HIS A 51 -4.70 6.15 9.30
CA HIS A 51 -6.13 5.96 9.46
C HIS A 51 -6.71 5.34 8.18
N ALA A 52 -7.55 4.34 8.34
CA ALA A 52 -8.25 3.72 7.22
C ALA A 52 -9.72 3.50 7.55
N GLU A 53 -10.58 3.83 6.60
CA GLU A 53 -12.00 3.51 6.61
C GLU A 53 -12.31 2.68 5.38
N THR A 54 -13.03 1.58 5.56
CA THR A 54 -13.37 0.68 4.47
C THR A 54 -14.81 0.25 4.60
N HIS A 55 -15.61 0.60 3.60
CA HIS A 55 -16.94 0.05 3.41
C HIS A 55 -16.85 -1.16 2.50
N ARG A 56 -17.32 -2.32 2.95
CA ARG A 56 -17.32 -3.56 2.18
C ARG A 56 -18.57 -4.37 2.45
N ARG A 57 -19.41 -4.57 1.43
CA ARG A 57 -20.65 -5.39 1.52
C ARG A 57 -21.52 -5.02 2.72
N GLY A 58 -21.74 -3.71 2.94
CA GLY A 58 -22.55 -3.21 4.07
C GLY A 58 -21.87 -3.30 5.43
N LEU A 59 -20.58 -3.59 5.49
CA LEU A 59 -19.77 -3.60 6.71
C LEU A 59 -18.80 -2.42 6.69
N ASP A 60 -18.91 -1.56 7.67
CA ASP A 60 -17.99 -0.45 7.89
C ASP A 60 -16.84 -0.90 8.80
N LEU A 61 -15.64 -0.85 8.28
CA LEU A 61 -14.42 -1.20 8.99
C LEU A 61 -13.60 0.07 9.20
N TYR A 62 -12.99 0.20 10.37
CA TYR A 62 -11.98 1.24 10.60
C TYR A 62 -10.68 0.65 11.16
N THR A 63 -9.61 1.36 10.92
CA THR A 63 -8.28 1.09 11.48
C THR A 63 -7.61 2.40 11.80
N ARG A 64 -7.03 2.50 12.98
CA ARG A 64 -6.13 3.58 13.37
C ARG A 64 -4.83 2.94 13.88
N ILE A 65 -3.70 3.43 13.40
CA ILE A 65 -2.38 3.01 13.86
C ILE A 65 -1.62 4.26 14.29
N ASP A 66 -1.03 4.21 15.46
CA ASP A 66 -0.10 5.23 15.97
C ASP A 66 1.29 4.63 16.14
N TYR A 67 2.31 5.35 15.70
CA TYR A 67 3.70 4.92 15.70
C TYR A 67 4.50 5.76 16.71
N GLY A 68 5.05 5.11 17.72
CA GLY A 68 5.92 5.74 18.72
C GLY A 68 7.34 5.95 18.20
N VAL A 69 7.99 6.98 18.70
CA VAL A 69 9.39 7.31 18.35
C VAL A 69 10.39 6.22 18.75
N ASP A 70 10.03 5.37 19.68
CA ASP A 70 10.80 4.22 20.14
C ASP A 70 10.54 2.94 19.32
N GLY A 71 9.77 3.05 18.21
CA GLY A 71 9.37 1.95 17.34
C GLY A 71 8.18 1.15 17.87
N THR A 72 7.53 1.57 18.96
CA THR A 72 6.25 0.97 19.37
C THR A 72 5.17 1.27 18.34
N VAL A 73 4.26 0.32 18.16
CA VAL A 73 3.12 0.46 17.26
C VAL A 73 1.87 0.05 18.03
N THR A 74 0.86 0.90 18.03
CA THR A 74 -0.44 0.61 18.61
C THR A 74 -1.52 0.68 17.54
N ALA A 75 -2.54 -0.17 17.63
CA ALA A 75 -3.62 -0.19 16.66
C ALA A 75 -4.97 -0.35 17.33
N GLU A 76 -5.93 0.41 16.84
CA GLU A 76 -7.35 0.26 17.12
C GLU A 76 -8.08 -0.12 15.83
N THR A 77 -8.93 -1.13 15.88
CA THR A 77 -9.68 -1.59 14.71
C THR A 77 -11.10 -1.97 15.08
N GLY A 78 -12.05 -1.71 14.22
CA GLY A 78 -13.46 -2.06 14.40
C GLY A 78 -14.17 -2.30 13.07
N PRO A 79 -15.30 -2.99 13.14
CA PRO A 79 -15.68 -3.99 14.16
C PRO A 79 -14.77 -5.22 14.12
N PRO A 80 -14.81 -6.09 15.15
CA PRO A 80 -14.05 -7.34 15.14
C PRO A 80 -14.48 -8.23 13.96
N LEU A 81 -13.53 -8.88 13.29
CA LEU A 81 -13.82 -9.82 12.23
C LEU A 81 -14.18 -11.19 12.85
N ASN A 82 -15.30 -11.77 12.44
CA ASN A 82 -15.78 -13.07 12.93
C ASN A 82 -15.00 -14.27 12.33
N ARG A 83 -13.67 -14.14 12.20
CA ARG A 83 -12.83 -15.24 11.73
C ARG A 83 -11.66 -15.42 12.69
N PRO A 84 -11.42 -16.65 13.18
CA PRO A 84 -10.24 -16.93 13.98
C PRO A 84 -9.00 -16.64 13.12
N ALA A 85 -8.09 -15.86 13.68
CA ALA A 85 -6.83 -15.52 13.03
C ALA A 85 -5.67 -15.81 14.00
N VAL A 86 -4.50 -16.08 13.45
CA VAL A 86 -3.27 -16.19 14.26
C VAL A 86 -3.04 -14.83 14.93
N PRO A 87 -2.95 -14.76 16.28
CA PRO A 87 -2.78 -13.49 16.96
C PRO A 87 -1.50 -12.76 16.54
N VAL A 88 -1.60 -11.45 16.40
CA VAL A 88 -0.44 -10.57 16.17
C VAL A 88 0.10 -10.11 17.50
N THR A 89 1.39 -10.29 17.75
CA THR A 89 2.04 -9.87 19.00
C THR A 89 2.68 -8.49 18.89
N ALA A 90 2.85 -7.79 20.03
CA ALA A 90 3.53 -6.49 20.07
C ALA A 90 4.98 -6.57 19.54
N ALA A 91 5.68 -7.68 19.76
CA ALA A 91 7.02 -7.89 19.25
C ALA A 91 7.06 -7.97 17.70
N GLN A 92 6.03 -8.55 17.09
CA GLN A 92 5.95 -8.68 15.62
C GLN A 92 5.65 -7.36 14.92
N ILE A 93 4.94 -6.44 15.56
CA ILE A 93 4.57 -5.15 14.96
C ILE A 93 5.57 -4.03 15.26
N ARG A 94 6.49 -4.23 16.18
CA ARG A 94 7.52 -3.24 16.49
C ARG A 94 8.36 -2.91 15.26
N GLY A 95 8.49 -1.62 14.94
CA GLY A 95 9.26 -1.15 13.79
C GLY A 95 8.64 -1.44 12.42
N THR A 96 7.38 -1.87 12.36
CA THR A 96 6.65 -1.99 11.09
C THR A 96 6.20 -0.63 10.59
N ILE A 97 5.86 -0.57 9.30
CA ILE A 97 5.27 0.60 8.65
C ILE A 97 3.95 0.23 7.97
N ASP A 98 3.17 1.22 7.56
CA ASP A 98 1.94 1.04 6.80
C ASP A 98 2.19 0.87 5.29
N GLN A 99 1.16 0.47 4.56
CA GLN A 99 1.24 0.20 3.13
C GLN A 99 1.56 1.44 2.28
N LEU A 100 1.00 2.60 2.58
CA LEU A 100 1.24 3.81 1.78
C LEU A 100 2.66 4.32 1.99
N THR A 101 3.17 4.24 3.22
CA THR A 101 4.58 4.53 3.52
C THR A 101 5.52 3.56 2.77
N VAL A 102 5.16 2.27 2.62
CA VAL A 102 5.94 1.33 1.79
C VAL A 102 6.06 1.81 0.35
N TYR A 103 4.96 2.24 -0.28
CA TYR A 103 5.00 2.69 -1.66
C TYR A 103 5.83 3.97 -1.83
N LEU A 104 5.74 4.91 -0.90
CA LEU A 104 6.60 6.10 -0.90
C LEU A 104 8.07 5.72 -0.71
N ALA A 105 8.38 4.80 0.20
CA ALA A 105 9.74 4.31 0.43
C ALA A 105 10.32 3.62 -0.82
N LEU A 106 9.54 2.78 -1.48
CA LEU A 106 9.92 2.14 -2.73
C LEU A 106 10.17 3.17 -3.83
N ALA A 107 9.28 4.15 -3.99
CA ALA A 107 9.42 5.22 -4.98
C ALA A 107 10.72 6.03 -4.77
N ARG A 108 11.04 6.38 -3.54
CA ARG A 108 12.30 7.07 -3.18
C ARG A 108 13.51 6.19 -3.43
N HIS A 109 13.44 4.90 -3.09
CA HIS A 109 14.51 3.96 -3.35
C HIS A 109 14.79 3.81 -4.85
N LEU A 110 13.75 3.74 -5.68
CA LEU A 110 13.89 3.69 -7.13
C LEU A 110 14.62 4.91 -7.70
N VAL A 111 14.37 6.11 -7.15
CA VAL A 111 15.10 7.33 -7.55
C VAL A 111 16.59 7.23 -7.23
N SER A 112 16.95 6.68 -6.07
CA SER A 112 18.35 6.63 -5.59
C SER A 112 19.14 5.44 -6.13
N SER A 113 18.51 4.26 -6.27
CA SER A 113 19.19 3.01 -6.63
C SER A 113 18.88 2.50 -8.04
N GLY A 114 17.76 2.94 -8.62
CA GLY A 114 17.27 2.46 -9.91
C GLY A 114 16.70 1.03 -9.89
N CYS A 115 16.54 0.39 -8.71
CA CYS A 115 16.03 -0.98 -8.59
C CYS A 115 14.88 -1.10 -7.57
N CYS A 116 14.07 -2.17 -7.72
CA CYS A 116 12.95 -2.46 -6.82
C CYS A 116 13.34 -3.30 -5.59
N ALA A 117 14.56 -3.81 -5.53
CA ALA A 117 14.97 -4.85 -4.58
C ALA A 117 14.94 -4.38 -3.13
N LEU A 118 13.79 -4.48 -2.49
CA LEU A 118 13.52 -4.11 -1.09
C LEU A 118 12.57 -5.10 -0.41
N THR A 119 12.64 -5.14 0.90
CA THR A 119 11.68 -5.85 1.77
C THR A 119 11.27 -4.95 2.92
N PHE A 120 9.97 -4.90 3.18
CA PHE A 120 9.39 -4.10 4.25
C PHE A 120 8.57 -4.97 5.20
N ALA A 121 8.73 -4.73 6.48
CA ALA A 121 7.88 -5.26 7.53
C ALA A 121 6.62 -4.38 7.64
N VAL A 122 5.45 -4.94 7.34
CA VAL A 122 4.19 -4.18 7.24
C VAL A 122 3.19 -4.66 8.28
N PHE A 123 2.46 -3.69 8.84
CA PHE A 123 1.30 -3.94 9.68
C PHE A 123 0.14 -3.04 9.23
N ASP A 124 -1.01 -3.63 8.93
CA ASP A 124 -2.21 -2.93 8.44
C ASP A 124 -3.28 -2.69 9.53
N GLY A 125 -2.88 -2.88 10.81
CA GLY A 125 -3.75 -2.81 11.96
C GLY A 125 -4.37 -4.15 12.37
N ARG A 126 -4.39 -5.13 11.47
CA ARG A 126 -4.95 -6.47 11.70
C ARG A 126 -3.97 -7.58 11.36
N ARG A 127 -3.14 -7.38 10.32
CA ARG A 127 -2.25 -8.39 9.72
C ARG A 127 -0.82 -7.89 9.71
N ARG A 128 0.09 -8.78 10.07
CA ARG A 128 1.53 -8.61 9.95
C ARG A 128 2.03 -9.43 8.77
N TYR A 129 2.71 -8.82 7.84
CA TYR A 129 3.29 -9.47 6.68
C TYR A 129 4.54 -8.73 6.19
N ASP A 130 5.38 -9.42 5.43
CA ASP A 130 6.48 -8.79 4.72
C ASP A 130 6.06 -8.54 3.26
N LEU A 131 6.35 -7.34 2.75
CA LEU A 131 6.28 -7.03 1.32
C LEU A 131 7.70 -7.02 0.76
N ARG A 132 7.95 -7.94 -0.17
CA ARG A 132 9.20 -8.02 -0.92
C ARG A 132 8.97 -7.56 -2.33
N PHE A 133 9.90 -6.74 -2.85
CA PHE A 133 9.90 -6.27 -4.22
C PHE A 133 11.15 -6.73 -4.96
N ALA A 134 11.02 -6.94 -6.27
CA ALA A 134 12.13 -7.19 -7.18
C ALA A 134 11.83 -6.62 -8.57
N ASP A 135 12.88 -6.37 -9.34
CA ASP A 135 12.78 -5.83 -10.68
C ASP A 135 12.03 -6.76 -11.64
N ALA A 136 11.31 -6.16 -12.57
CA ALA A 136 10.76 -6.78 -13.76
C ALA A 136 11.05 -5.89 -14.98
N PRO A 137 10.96 -6.43 -16.20
CA PRO A 137 11.04 -5.59 -17.40
C PRO A 137 10.03 -4.46 -17.38
N SER A 138 10.44 -3.26 -17.79
CA SER A 138 9.56 -2.11 -17.93
C SER A 138 8.50 -2.39 -19.00
N GLU A 139 7.31 -1.85 -18.81
CA GLU A 139 6.16 -2.02 -19.73
C GLU A 139 5.64 -0.63 -20.14
N VAL A 140 5.08 -0.54 -21.34
CA VAL A 140 4.38 0.66 -21.81
C VAL A 140 2.90 0.51 -21.45
N LEU A 141 2.34 1.50 -20.79
CA LEU A 141 0.92 1.59 -20.48
C LEU A 141 0.28 2.61 -21.43
N ALA A 142 -0.94 2.33 -21.92
CA ALA A 142 -1.60 3.14 -22.92
C ALA A 142 -1.84 4.61 -22.46
N ASP A 143 -2.08 4.79 -21.16
CA ASP A 143 -2.47 6.08 -20.58
C ASP A 143 -1.29 6.81 -19.89
N ILE A 144 -0.07 6.33 -20.11
CA ILE A 144 1.14 6.86 -19.46
C ILE A 144 2.20 7.16 -20.53
N ASP A 145 2.71 8.38 -20.52
CA ASP A 145 3.82 8.76 -21.38
C ASP A 145 5.12 8.06 -20.98
N GLY A 146 5.67 7.28 -21.90
CA GLY A 146 6.90 6.54 -21.69
C GLY A 146 6.73 5.20 -20.95
N PRO A 147 7.83 4.48 -20.71
CA PRO A 147 7.79 3.19 -20.06
C PRO A 147 7.58 3.32 -18.54
N ALA A 148 6.63 2.56 -18.01
CA ALA A 148 6.47 2.38 -16.57
C ALA A 148 7.51 1.39 -16.04
N ARG A 149 8.10 1.71 -14.88
CA ARG A 149 8.94 0.78 -14.15
C ARG A 149 8.07 -0.29 -13.50
N VAL A 150 8.39 -1.56 -13.68
CA VAL A 150 7.62 -2.67 -13.11
C VAL A 150 8.41 -3.31 -11.97
N CYS A 151 7.75 -3.42 -10.81
CA CYS A 151 8.24 -4.19 -9.68
C CYS A 151 7.32 -5.38 -9.44
N ARG A 152 7.87 -6.60 -9.42
CA ARG A 152 7.17 -7.76 -8.89
C ARG A 152 7.07 -7.62 -7.39
N MET A 153 5.96 -8.05 -6.82
CA MET A 153 5.66 -7.95 -5.40
C MET A 153 5.23 -9.30 -4.84
N TRP A 154 5.70 -9.63 -3.65
CA TRP A 154 5.28 -10.80 -2.88
C TRP A 154 4.92 -10.38 -1.47
N ARG A 155 3.79 -10.87 -0.98
CA ARG A 155 3.38 -10.72 0.41
C ARG A 155 3.57 -12.04 1.16
N HIS A 156 4.53 -12.08 2.07
CA HIS A 156 4.75 -13.19 2.99
C HIS A 156 3.94 -12.96 4.27
N ARG A 157 3.00 -13.85 4.55
CA ARG A 157 2.07 -13.75 5.69
C ARG A 157 2.76 -14.18 6.98
N ILE A 158 2.67 -13.37 8.05
CA ILE A 158 3.31 -13.63 9.35
C ILE A 158 2.26 -13.93 10.42
N ALA A 159 1.28 -13.02 10.63
CA ALA A 159 0.24 -13.16 11.65
C ALA A 159 -0.99 -12.32 11.28
N GLY A 160 -2.13 -12.57 11.95
CA GLY A 160 -3.39 -11.87 11.67
C GLY A 160 -4.17 -12.46 10.50
N PHE A 161 -3.71 -13.56 9.92
CA PHE A 161 -4.40 -14.30 8.86
C PHE A 161 -5.20 -15.46 9.42
N PRO A 162 -6.26 -15.94 8.72
CA PRO A 162 -7.02 -17.11 9.16
C PRO A 162 -6.11 -18.33 9.36
N ALA A 163 -6.36 -19.08 10.42
CA ALA A 163 -5.56 -20.24 10.81
C ALA A 163 -5.70 -21.44 9.82
N ASP A 164 -6.78 -21.50 9.07
CA ASP A 164 -7.09 -22.48 8.04
C ASP A 164 -6.47 -22.19 6.68
N SER A 165 -5.82 -21.06 6.50
CA SER A 165 -4.96 -20.83 5.35
C SER A 165 -3.74 -21.76 5.44
N ASN A 166 -4.01 -23.07 5.19
CA ASN A 166 -3.08 -24.22 5.21
C ASN A 166 -1.62 -23.79 5.17
N GLY A 167 -0.83 -24.19 6.17
CA GLY A 167 0.58 -23.87 6.42
C GLY A 167 1.59 -23.88 5.26
N ASN A 168 1.10 -23.81 4.04
CA ASN A 168 1.82 -23.36 2.87
C ASN A 168 2.00 -21.84 3.05
N GLU A 169 3.22 -21.39 2.98
CA GLU A 169 3.63 -20.02 2.76
C GLU A 169 2.87 -19.47 1.53
N THR A 170 1.61 -19.10 1.72
CA THR A 170 0.81 -18.50 0.64
C THR A 170 1.39 -17.12 0.42
N THR A 171 2.32 -17.07 -0.51
CA THR A 171 2.90 -15.83 -1.00
C THR A 171 1.93 -15.27 -2.02
N ASP A 172 1.12 -14.31 -1.61
CA ASP A 172 0.33 -13.55 -2.57
C ASP A 172 1.28 -12.80 -3.49
N GLN A 173 1.10 -12.97 -4.78
CA GLN A 173 1.94 -12.35 -5.80
C GLN A 173 1.20 -11.20 -6.47
N GLY A 174 1.96 -10.19 -6.86
CA GLY A 174 1.45 -9.05 -7.58
C GLY A 174 2.52 -8.34 -8.40
N LYS A 175 2.08 -7.32 -9.11
CA LYS A 175 2.93 -6.39 -9.84
C LYS A 175 2.54 -4.97 -9.49
N LEU A 176 3.52 -4.09 -9.52
CA LEU A 176 3.36 -2.66 -9.32
C LEU A 176 4.03 -1.93 -10.48
N TRP A 177 3.29 -1.09 -11.18
CA TRP A 177 3.80 -0.20 -12.22
C TRP A 177 3.96 1.20 -11.63
N LEU A 178 5.14 1.77 -11.81
CA LEU A 178 5.46 3.10 -11.33
C LEU A 178 5.87 3.98 -12.50
N ALA A 179 5.37 5.21 -12.53
CA ALA A 179 5.68 6.19 -13.56
C ALA A 179 6.02 7.56 -12.94
N ARG A 180 6.71 8.39 -13.71
CA ARG A 180 7.00 9.78 -13.33
C ARG A 180 5.85 10.65 -13.82
N LEU A 181 5.00 11.09 -12.91
CA LEU A 181 3.87 11.97 -13.21
C LEU A 181 4.06 13.37 -12.61
N LEU A 182 4.74 13.44 -11.47
CA LEU A 182 5.00 14.70 -10.79
C LEU A 182 6.25 15.38 -11.36
N PRO A 183 6.36 16.72 -11.28
CA PRO A 183 7.57 17.45 -11.71
C PRO A 183 8.78 17.17 -10.82
N THR A 184 8.65 16.24 -9.90
CA THR A 184 9.71 15.68 -9.07
C THR A 184 10.20 14.37 -9.68
N ASP A 185 11.41 13.92 -9.31
CA ASP A 185 11.91 12.60 -9.75
C ASP A 185 11.16 11.43 -9.13
N LEU A 186 10.20 11.68 -8.25
CA LEU A 186 9.44 10.64 -7.56
C LEU A 186 8.57 9.83 -8.53
N MET A 187 8.73 8.51 -8.51
CA MET A 187 7.88 7.60 -9.23
C MET A 187 6.61 7.30 -8.43
N VAL A 188 5.45 7.36 -9.08
CA VAL A 188 4.15 7.13 -8.45
C VAL A 188 3.58 5.79 -8.92
N PRO A 189 2.99 4.97 -8.03
CA PRO A 189 2.24 3.79 -8.44
C PRO A 189 1.06 4.19 -9.32
N VAL A 190 1.04 3.72 -10.56
CA VAL A 190 -0.02 4.02 -11.56
C VAL A 190 -0.94 2.84 -11.80
N ARG A 191 -0.43 1.62 -11.56
CA ARG A 191 -1.20 0.37 -11.64
C ARG A 191 -0.67 -0.63 -10.64
N MET A 192 -1.58 -1.41 -10.05
CA MET A 192 -1.26 -2.57 -9.21
C MET A 192 -2.10 -3.77 -9.64
N GLU A 193 -1.47 -4.94 -9.69
CA GLU A 193 -2.15 -6.21 -9.88
C GLU A 193 -1.89 -7.14 -8.71
N PHE A 194 -2.93 -7.85 -8.30
CA PHE A 194 -2.87 -8.87 -7.26
C PHE A 194 -3.53 -10.15 -7.73
N ALA A 195 -2.82 -11.26 -7.62
CA ALA A 195 -3.41 -12.57 -7.81
C ALA A 195 -4.24 -12.96 -6.58
N SER A 196 -5.41 -13.53 -6.80
CA SER A 196 -6.29 -14.06 -5.77
C SER A 196 -6.91 -15.37 -6.23
N GLU A 197 -7.59 -16.07 -5.33
CA GLU A 197 -8.38 -17.28 -5.65
C GLU A 197 -9.55 -17.01 -6.63
N PHE A 198 -9.98 -15.75 -6.76
CA PHE A 198 -11.05 -15.32 -7.68
C PHE A 198 -10.53 -14.75 -9.00
N GLY A 199 -9.21 -14.76 -9.24
CA GLY A 199 -8.56 -14.19 -10.40
C GLY A 199 -7.62 -13.04 -10.06
N THR A 200 -7.22 -12.29 -11.08
CA THR A 200 -6.37 -11.11 -10.92
C THR A 200 -7.23 -9.87 -10.72
N PHE A 201 -6.96 -9.14 -9.65
CA PHE A 201 -7.51 -7.81 -9.43
C PHE A 201 -6.51 -6.76 -9.88
N THR A 202 -6.98 -5.78 -10.64
CA THR A 202 -6.19 -4.64 -11.08
C THR A 202 -6.74 -3.37 -10.43
N ALA A 203 -5.85 -2.53 -9.91
CA ALA A 203 -6.18 -1.19 -9.44
C ALA A 203 -5.37 -0.19 -10.25
N ASP A 204 -6.07 0.68 -10.99
CA ASP A 204 -5.46 1.76 -11.77
C ASP A 204 -5.61 3.09 -11.04
N LEU A 205 -4.59 3.92 -11.11
CA LEU A 205 -4.63 5.30 -10.62
C LEU A 205 -5.45 6.13 -11.61
N ALA A 206 -6.58 6.67 -11.17
CA ALA A 206 -7.42 7.55 -11.97
C ALA A 206 -7.02 9.01 -11.83
N GLU A 207 -6.72 9.43 -10.60
CA GLU A 207 -6.35 10.81 -10.30
C GLU A 207 -5.19 10.88 -9.32
N LEU A 208 -4.31 11.84 -9.55
CA LEU A 208 -3.19 12.16 -8.66
C LEU A 208 -3.14 13.65 -8.37
N ARG A 209 -2.96 14.01 -7.11
CA ARG A 209 -2.63 15.36 -6.66
C ARG A 209 -1.31 15.34 -5.88
N GLY A 210 -0.45 16.30 -6.15
CA GLY A 210 0.82 16.41 -5.43
C GLY A 210 1.75 17.45 -6.06
N GLY A 211 2.64 18.06 -5.28
CA GLY A 211 3.57 19.06 -5.76
C GLY A 211 2.92 20.27 -6.45
N GLY A 212 1.70 20.64 -6.08
CA GLY A 212 0.92 21.70 -6.74
C GLY A 212 0.32 21.31 -8.09
N GLN A 213 0.38 20.03 -8.48
CA GLN A 213 -0.11 19.50 -9.75
C GLN A 213 -1.33 18.59 -9.55
N TYR A 214 -2.14 18.49 -10.60
CA TYR A 214 -3.27 17.57 -10.70
C TYR A 214 -3.18 16.82 -12.02
N PHE A 215 -3.23 15.51 -11.94
CA PHE A 215 -3.24 14.61 -13.10
C PHE A 215 -4.50 13.75 -13.07
N ARG A 216 -5.14 13.63 -14.22
CA ARG A 216 -6.21 12.70 -14.48
C ARG A 216 -5.74 11.71 -15.53
N LEU A 217 -5.72 10.43 -15.19
CA LEU A 217 -5.16 9.35 -16.01
C LEU A 217 -6.24 8.50 -16.67
N LEU A 218 -7.44 8.43 -16.06
CA LEU A 218 -8.57 7.69 -16.59
C LEU A 218 -9.77 8.64 -16.72
N GLU A 219 -10.52 8.52 -17.81
CA GLU A 219 -11.79 9.22 -18.03
C GLU A 219 -12.97 8.52 -17.36
#